data_eef76e2ff27cc83ac030a94d6c8d575e
#
_entry.id   eef76e2ff27cc83ac030a94d6c8d575e
#
_cell.length_a   1.000
_cell.length_b   1.000
_cell.length_c   1.000
_cell.angle_alpha   90.00
_cell.angle_beta   90.00
_cell.angle_gamma   90.00
#
_symmetry.space_group_name_H-M   'P 1'
#
loop_
_entity.id
_entity.type
_entity.pdbx_description
1 polymer ?
#
loop_
_entity_poly.entity_id
_entity_poly.type
_entity_poly.pdbx_seq_one_letter_code
_entity_poly.pdbx_strand_id
1 'polypeptide(L)'
;SMKAAGDHQAPGAAGPDFVGVGVQKSGTTWLGEMIAQHPGVLMRKKEIDFFIRYFHKGYPWYHRWFADRNGRQAGEFTQTYIISPRPDSIHREFYPSWNPRRALTFWRRQPSARDELKAHYPRVRVFAIFRDPASRAWSSYWSRRRRKERLGKRFVSFEKMWNDDGRWIRTRGLYADQLTYWRDAFPDFGVFFYEDIDSDPVGLMQSVFRFIGVDDTFIPDGLDRKVNKTNYKDNQMPPETRRMLVDYYRDQIERFQEMTGRDLSTWLRID
;
A
#
# COMPACT_ATOMS: atom_id res chain seq x y z
N SER A 1 33.33 30.11 -19.20
CA SER A 1 32.71 28.79 -19.50
C SER A 1 31.41 28.65 -18.75
N MET A 2 30.32 28.91 -19.43
CA MET A 2 28.95 28.76 -18.90
C MET A 2 28.60 27.28 -18.87
N LYS A 3 28.26 26.77 -17.69
CA LYS A 3 27.67 25.43 -17.55
C LYS A 3 26.27 25.43 -18.17
N ALA A 4 26.04 24.46 -19.03
CA ALA A 4 24.78 24.23 -19.70
C ALA A 4 23.64 24.05 -18.68
N ALA A 5 22.54 24.78 -18.91
CA ALA A 5 21.30 24.60 -18.22
C ALA A 5 20.77 23.19 -18.48
N GLY A 6 20.52 22.44 -17.39
CA GLY A 6 19.92 21.12 -17.48
C GLY A 6 18.54 21.18 -18.10
N ASP A 7 18.27 20.26 -19.00
CA ASP A 7 16.97 19.99 -19.61
C ASP A 7 15.89 19.88 -18.55
N HIS A 8 15.08 20.92 -18.42
CA HIS A 8 13.80 20.85 -17.72
C HIS A 8 12.79 20.11 -18.59
N GLN A 9 12.86 18.77 -18.61
CA GLN A 9 11.77 17.97 -19.12
C GLN A 9 10.49 18.30 -18.32
N ALA A 10 9.41 18.54 -19.05
CA ALA A 10 8.12 18.86 -18.46
C ALA A 10 7.73 17.85 -17.38
N PRO A 11 7.28 18.28 -16.18
CA PRO A 11 6.83 17.38 -15.12
C PRO A 11 5.71 16.48 -15.65
N GLY A 12 5.92 15.15 -15.63
CA GLY A 12 4.93 14.18 -16.05
C GLY A 12 5.34 13.23 -17.19
N ALA A 13 6.35 13.57 -18.00
CA ALA A 13 6.74 12.73 -19.15
C ALA A 13 7.59 11.49 -18.76
N ALA A 14 8.24 11.47 -17.61
CA ALA A 14 9.19 10.43 -17.25
C ALA A 14 8.78 9.57 -16.03
N GLY A 15 7.86 10.03 -15.18
CA GLY A 15 7.44 9.35 -13.94
C GLY A 15 6.10 8.62 -14.04
N PRO A 16 5.54 8.17 -12.93
CA PRO A 16 4.25 7.48 -12.88
C PRO A 16 3.08 8.44 -13.11
N ASP A 17 2.02 7.96 -13.78
CA ASP A 17 0.71 8.61 -13.86
C ASP A 17 -0.18 8.21 -12.69
N PHE A 18 0.04 7.01 -12.12
CA PHE A 18 -0.65 6.54 -10.93
C PHE A 18 0.27 5.73 -10.02
N VAL A 19 0.00 5.76 -8.71
CA VAL A 19 0.70 4.97 -7.70
C VAL A 19 -0.29 4.43 -6.68
N GLY A 20 -0.37 3.11 -6.59
CA GLY A 20 -1.02 2.43 -5.48
C GLY A 20 -0.07 2.36 -4.27
N VAL A 21 -0.48 2.92 -3.14
CA VAL A 21 0.40 3.08 -1.97
C VAL A 21 0.11 2.10 -0.83
N GLY A 22 -0.99 1.37 -0.87
CA GLY A 22 -1.37 0.46 0.24
C GLY A 22 -2.73 -0.19 0.07
N VAL A 23 -3.18 -0.95 1.05
CA VAL A 23 -2.53 -1.30 2.32
C VAL A 23 -2.08 -2.77 2.25
N GLN A 24 -0.98 -3.08 2.91
CA GLN A 24 -0.49 -4.46 2.97
C GLN A 24 -1.56 -5.41 3.53
N LYS A 25 -1.77 -6.57 2.88
CA LYS A 25 -2.76 -7.62 3.23
C LYS A 25 -4.23 -7.23 2.97
N SER A 26 -4.45 -6.29 2.08
CA SER A 26 -5.77 -5.82 1.65
C SER A 26 -6.07 -6.10 0.16
N GLY A 27 -5.57 -7.21 -0.39
CA GLY A 27 -5.85 -7.58 -1.79
C GLY A 27 -5.00 -6.87 -2.85
N THR A 28 -3.93 -6.20 -2.45
CA THR A 28 -3.06 -5.44 -3.36
C THR A 28 -2.44 -6.28 -4.49
N THR A 29 -2.24 -7.60 -4.28
CA THR A 29 -1.75 -8.50 -5.31
C THR A 29 -2.81 -8.72 -6.38
N TRP A 30 -4.04 -9.04 -5.97
CA TRP A 30 -5.16 -9.20 -6.89
C TRP A 30 -5.41 -7.91 -7.68
N LEU A 31 -5.53 -6.78 -6.98
CA LEU A 31 -5.80 -5.49 -7.63
C LEU A 31 -4.69 -5.12 -8.63
N GLY A 32 -3.43 -5.33 -8.27
CA GLY A 32 -2.30 -5.06 -9.16
C GLY A 32 -2.30 -5.98 -10.41
N GLU A 33 -2.67 -7.26 -10.26
CA GLU A 33 -2.82 -8.19 -11.38
C GLU A 33 -3.96 -7.78 -12.32
N MET A 34 -5.09 -7.32 -11.77
CA MET A 34 -6.24 -6.86 -12.56
C MET A 34 -5.91 -5.55 -13.31
N ILE A 35 -5.26 -4.59 -12.66
CA ILE A 35 -4.80 -3.34 -13.29
C ILE A 35 -3.85 -3.63 -14.46
N ALA A 36 -2.89 -4.55 -14.26
CA ALA A 36 -1.87 -4.87 -15.25
C ALA A 36 -2.43 -5.50 -16.55
N GLN A 37 -3.63 -6.08 -16.52
CA GLN A 37 -4.28 -6.65 -17.69
C GLN A 37 -4.82 -5.58 -18.65
N HIS A 38 -5.04 -4.36 -18.17
CA HIS A 38 -5.67 -3.32 -18.98
C HIS A 38 -4.74 -2.87 -20.14
N PRO A 39 -5.19 -2.90 -21.41
CA PRO A 39 -4.34 -2.55 -22.57
C PRO A 39 -3.82 -1.11 -22.52
N GLY A 40 -4.56 -0.19 -21.91
CA GLY A 40 -4.17 1.20 -21.68
C GLY A 40 -3.23 1.43 -20.49
N VAL A 41 -2.74 0.37 -19.85
CA VAL A 41 -1.87 0.46 -18.66
C VAL A 41 -0.48 -0.10 -18.96
N LEU A 42 0.54 0.56 -18.43
CA LEU A 42 1.90 0.06 -18.35
C LEU A 42 2.29 -0.09 -16.87
N MET A 43 2.33 -1.32 -16.38
CA MET A 43 2.85 -1.64 -15.04
C MET A 43 3.87 -2.77 -15.15
N ARG A 44 5.14 -2.40 -15.41
CA ARG A 44 6.24 -3.36 -15.64
C ARG A 44 6.63 -4.11 -14.38
N LYS A 45 6.45 -3.48 -13.24
CA LYS A 45 6.72 -4.06 -11.93
C LYS A 45 5.71 -3.54 -10.92
N LYS A 46 5.10 -4.44 -10.20
CA LYS A 46 4.11 -4.08 -9.18
C LYS A 46 4.75 -3.27 -8.06
N GLU A 47 5.73 -3.82 -7.35
CA GLU A 47 6.38 -3.16 -6.22
C GLU A 47 7.79 -2.72 -6.61
N ILE A 48 7.96 -1.43 -6.93
CA ILE A 48 9.27 -0.87 -7.27
C ILE A 48 10.08 -0.58 -6.01
N ASP A 49 9.40 -0.24 -4.91
CA ASP A 49 10.02 0.08 -3.60
C ASP A 49 11.03 1.25 -3.68
N PHE A 50 10.87 2.18 -4.64
CA PHE A 50 11.86 3.22 -4.89
C PHE A 50 12.10 4.10 -3.66
N PHE A 51 11.06 4.70 -3.11
CA PHE A 51 11.16 5.65 -1.99
C PHE A 51 11.57 4.98 -0.66
N ILE A 52 11.52 3.65 -0.56
CA ILE A 52 11.82 2.92 0.67
C ILE A 52 13.17 2.19 0.58
N ARG A 53 13.45 1.55 -0.55
CA ARG A 53 14.63 0.68 -0.67
C ARG A 53 15.67 1.16 -1.68
N TYR A 54 15.21 1.80 -2.74
CA TYR A 54 16.05 2.06 -3.92
C TYR A 54 16.24 3.55 -4.21
N PHE A 55 15.91 4.43 -3.28
CA PHE A 55 16.05 5.87 -3.47
C PHE A 55 17.46 6.29 -3.83
N HIS A 56 18.47 5.59 -3.29
CA HIS A 56 19.89 5.81 -3.60
C HIS A 56 20.26 5.58 -5.07
N LYS A 57 19.39 4.92 -5.85
CA LYS A 57 19.60 4.71 -7.29
C LYS A 57 19.21 5.92 -8.15
N GLY A 58 18.54 6.91 -7.56
CA GLY A 58 18.14 8.16 -8.20
C GLY A 58 16.95 8.03 -9.14
N TYR A 59 16.39 9.15 -9.52
CA TYR A 59 15.21 9.26 -10.38
C TYR A 59 15.38 8.65 -11.78
N PRO A 60 16.55 8.74 -12.45
CA PRO A 60 16.73 8.05 -13.74
C PRO A 60 16.51 6.54 -13.66
N TRP A 61 16.90 5.92 -12.54
CA TRP A 61 16.62 4.50 -12.32
C TRP A 61 15.10 4.23 -12.10
N TYR A 62 14.40 5.15 -11.42
CA TYR A 62 12.96 5.04 -11.20
C TYR A 62 12.17 5.24 -12.50
N HIS A 63 12.54 6.24 -13.29
CA HIS A 63 11.87 6.59 -14.54
C HIS A 63 11.88 5.47 -15.59
N ARG A 64 12.90 4.63 -15.62
CA ARG A 64 12.99 3.52 -16.58
C ARG A 64 11.83 2.53 -16.49
N TRP A 65 11.17 2.45 -15.32
CA TRP A 65 10.01 1.59 -15.14
C TRP A 65 8.79 2.08 -15.90
N PHE A 66 8.74 3.36 -16.23
CA PHE A 66 7.64 4.06 -16.89
C PHE A 66 7.98 4.48 -18.34
N ALA A 67 9.16 4.17 -18.82
CA ALA A 67 9.57 4.46 -20.19
C ALA A 67 8.77 3.63 -21.22
N ASP A 68 8.73 4.09 -22.48
CA ASP A 68 8.08 3.43 -23.62
C ASP A 68 6.60 3.13 -23.34
N ARG A 69 5.93 4.06 -22.67
CA ARG A 69 4.50 3.92 -22.32
C ARG A 69 3.57 3.92 -23.53
N ASN A 70 3.98 4.50 -24.67
CA ASN A 70 3.23 4.52 -25.93
C ASN A 70 1.76 4.93 -25.75
N GLY A 71 1.52 6.06 -25.08
CA GLY A 71 0.17 6.57 -24.78
C GLY A 71 -0.55 5.89 -23.61
N ARG A 72 0.01 4.84 -23.01
CA ARG A 72 -0.58 4.17 -21.85
C ARG A 72 -0.36 4.96 -20.56
N GLN A 73 -1.27 4.80 -19.59
CA GLN A 73 -1.05 5.24 -18.23
C GLN A 73 -0.02 4.33 -17.56
N ALA A 74 1.07 4.90 -17.08
CA ALA A 74 2.16 4.13 -16.47
C ALA A 74 2.14 4.27 -14.95
N GLY A 75 2.33 3.18 -14.22
CA GLY A 75 2.29 3.24 -12.77
C GLY A 75 2.90 2.05 -12.04
N GLU A 76 2.80 2.11 -10.75
CA GLU A 76 3.23 1.05 -9.82
C GLU A 76 2.24 0.88 -8.67
N PHE A 77 2.42 -0.21 -7.89
CA PHE A 77 1.67 -0.45 -6.68
C PHE A 77 2.58 -0.96 -5.56
N THR A 78 3.22 -0.06 -4.84
CA THR A 78 4.09 -0.38 -3.69
C THR A 78 3.31 -0.20 -2.38
N GLN A 79 2.80 -1.29 -1.86
CA GLN A 79 1.87 -1.34 -0.72
C GLN A 79 2.41 -0.79 0.62
N THR A 80 3.70 -0.50 0.69
CA THR A 80 4.36 0.01 1.90
C THR A 80 4.51 1.52 1.92
N TYR A 81 4.22 2.21 0.80
CA TYR A 81 4.31 3.68 0.74
C TYR A 81 3.28 4.38 1.62
N ILE A 82 2.14 3.73 1.90
CA ILE A 82 1.07 4.30 2.75
C ILE A 82 1.57 4.76 4.11
N ILE A 83 2.58 4.05 4.64
CA ILE A 83 3.24 4.36 5.90
C ILE A 83 4.42 5.32 5.70
N SER A 84 4.36 6.11 4.65
CA SER A 84 5.40 7.10 4.37
C SER A 84 5.82 7.78 5.67
N PRO A 85 7.12 7.85 5.96
CA PRO A 85 7.58 8.34 7.25
C PRO A 85 7.10 9.78 7.43
N ARG A 86 6.36 10.00 8.48
CA ARG A 86 6.17 11.34 9.02
C ARG A 86 7.53 11.85 9.48
N PRO A 87 7.81 13.15 9.45
CA PRO A 87 9.09 13.71 9.90
C PRO A 87 9.52 13.28 11.31
N ASP A 88 8.56 12.92 12.14
CA ASP A 88 8.67 12.48 13.54
C ASP A 88 8.66 10.96 13.72
N SER A 89 8.41 10.18 12.67
CA SER A 89 8.38 8.72 12.77
C SER A 89 9.80 8.16 12.72
N ILE A 90 10.17 7.43 13.76
CA ILE A 90 11.48 6.82 13.91
C ILE A 90 11.59 5.63 12.95
N HIS A 91 12.39 5.77 11.91
CA HIS A 91 12.67 4.76 10.88
C HIS A 91 13.12 3.37 11.39
N ARG A 92 13.59 3.27 12.64
CA ARG A 92 14.09 2.04 13.24
C ARG A 92 13.08 0.90 13.29
N GLU A 93 11.77 1.21 13.18
CA GLU A 93 10.70 0.26 13.42
C GLU A 93 10.28 -0.54 12.18
N PHE A 94 10.61 -0.06 10.99
CA PHE A 94 10.15 -0.70 9.76
C PHE A 94 11.09 -1.78 9.22
N TYR A 95 12.33 -1.86 9.72
CA TYR A 95 13.32 -2.83 9.26
C TYR A 95 13.99 -3.57 10.42
N PRO A 96 13.41 -4.66 10.90
CA PRO A 96 14.02 -5.49 11.95
C PRO A 96 15.25 -6.27 11.49
N SER A 97 15.64 -6.21 10.22
CA SER A 97 16.89 -6.78 9.73
C SER A 97 17.99 -5.74 9.76
N TRP A 98 18.48 -5.47 10.96
CA TRP A 98 19.66 -4.66 11.18
C TRP A 98 20.89 -5.28 10.50
N ASN A 99 21.38 -4.65 9.43
CA ASN A 99 22.70 -4.90 8.88
C ASN A 99 23.55 -3.65 9.13
N PRO A 100 24.57 -3.71 10.01
CA PRO A 100 25.40 -2.55 10.34
C PRO A 100 26.09 -1.89 9.14
N ARG A 101 26.39 -2.67 8.09
CA ARG A 101 26.98 -2.14 6.85
C ARG A 101 25.99 -1.35 5.99
N ARG A 102 24.67 -1.56 6.17
CA ARG A 102 23.60 -0.75 5.56
C ARG A 102 23.26 0.47 6.41
N ALA A 103 23.57 0.46 7.70
CA ALA A 103 23.34 1.58 8.61
C ALA A 103 24.06 2.85 8.15
N LEU A 104 25.29 2.76 7.64
CA LEU A 104 26.07 3.92 7.17
C LEU A 104 25.46 4.64 5.96
N THR A 105 24.69 3.94 5.12
CA THR A 105 23.91 4.55 4.02
C THR A 105 22.50 4.94 4.44
N PHE A 106 22.00 4.44 5.56
CA PHE A 106 20.66 4.62 6.09
C PHE A 106 20.49 5.92 6.92
N TRP A 107 21.60 6.52 7.35
CA TRP A 107 21.58 7.80 8.09
C TRP A 107 21.27 9.01 7.20
N ARG A 108 21.26 8.86 5.88
CA ARG A 108 20.64 9.84 5.01
C ARG A 108 19.13 9.72 5.17
N ARG A 109 18.50 10.80 5.61
CA ARG A 109 17.06 10.99 5.75
C ARG A 109 16.32 10.27 4.62
N GLN A 110 15.60 9.18 4.93
CA GLN A 110 14.75 8.53 3.93
C GLN A 110 13.65 9.51 3.55
N PRO A 111 13.43 9.75 2.27
CA PRO A 111 12.40 10.68 1.85
C PRO A 111 11.01 10.12 2.21
N SER A 112 10.08 11.01 2.45
CA SER A 112 8.68 10.67 2.48
C SER A 112 8.20 10.36 1.07
N ALA A 113 7.67 9.16 0.81
CA ALA A 113 7.12 8.82 -0.50
C ALA A 113 6.04 9.83 -0.93
N ARG A 114 5.20 10.28 0.02
CA ARG A 114 4.19 11.31 -0.23
C ARG A 114 4.82 12.62 -0.72
N ASP A 115 5.81 13.11 -0.01
CA ASP A 115 6.40 14.43 -0.29
C ASP A 115 7.20 14.42 -1.60
N GLU A 116 7.93 13.33 -1.86
CA GLU A 116 8.66 13.13 -3.12
C GLU A 116 7.70 12.99 -4.32
N LEU A 117 6.61 12.22 -4.17
CA LEU A 117 5.60 12.13 -5.20
C LEU A 117 4.95 13.49 -5.48
N LYS A 118 4.63 14.26 -4.43
CA LYS A 118 4.05 15.60 -4.60
C LYS A 118 5.01 16.58 -5.27
N ALA A 119 6.27 16.55 -4.90
CA ALA A 119 7.28 17.45 -5.44
C ALA A 119 7.62 17.17 -6.91
N HIS A 120 7.74 15.89 -7.28
CA HIS A 120 8.19 15.48 -8.60
C HIS A 120 7.07 15.14 -9.58
N TYR A 121 5.90 14.70 -9.07
CA TYR A 121 4.76 14.24 -9.88
C TYR A 121 3.43 14.81 -9.34
N PRO A 122 3.24 16.14 -9.36
CA PRO A 122 2.09 16.79 -8.70
C PRO A 122 0.73 16.38 -9.24
N ARG A 123 0.68 15.77 -10.43
CA ARG A 123 -0.55 15.26 -11.07
C ARG A 123 -0.72 13.73 -10.95
N VAL A 124 0.20 13.06 -10.27
CA VAL A 124 0.08 11.59 -10.09
C VAL A 124 -1.19 11.25 -9.31
N ARG A 125 -1.91 10.25 -9.78
CA ARG A 125 -3.08 9.73 -9.08
C ARG A 125 -2.64 8.72 -8.04
N VAL A 126 -2.92 9.01 -6.78
CA VAL A 126 -2.50 8.18 -5.64
C VAL A 126 -3.72 7.51 -5.01
N PHE A 127 -3.62 6.23 -4.76
CA PHE A 127 -4.73 5.46 -4.20
C PHE A 127 -4.28 4.33 -3.28
N ALA A 128 -5.20 3.84 -2.47
CA ALA A 128 -5.02 2.61 -1.69
C ALA A 128 -6.30 1.80 -1.62
N ILE A 129 -6.14 0.49 -1.40
CA ILE A 129 -7.23 -0.45 -1.08
C ILE A 129 -7.12 -0.83 0.39
N PHE A 130 -8.20 -0.64 1.12
CA PHE A 130 -8.29 -0.84 2.57
C PHE A 130 -9.10 -2.10 2.89
N ARG A 131 -8.87 -2.66 4.04
CA ARG A 131 -9.54 -3.85 4.57
C ARG A 131 -9.77 -3.66 6.06
N ASP A 132 -10.77 -4.35 6.63
CA ASP A 132 -10.93 -4.44 8.09
C ASP A 132 -9.55 -4.54 8.78
N PRO A 133 -9.16 -3.54 9.59
CA PRO A 133 -7.80 -3.46 10.13
C PRO A 133 -7.47 -4.61 11.09
N ALA A 134 -8.46 -5.19 11.77
CA ALA A 134 -8.27 -6.35 12.61
C ALA A 134 -7.96 -7.60 11.77
N SER A 135 -8.75 -7.86 10.73
CA SER A 135 -8.51 -8.96 9.79
C SER A 135 -7.18 -8.81 9.03
N ARG A 136 -6.82 -7.57 8.69
CA ARG A 136 -5.52 -7.25 8.09
C ARG A 136 -4.36 -7.57 9.04
N ALA A 137 -4.45 -7.16 10.32
CA ALA A 137 -3.44 -7.41 11.33
C ALA A 137 -3.22 -8.91 11.54
N TRP A 138 -4.30 -9.68 11.66
CA TRP A 138 -4.28 -11.13 11.77
C TRP A 138 -3.64 -11.79 10.55
N SER A 139 -4.02 -11.37 9.35
CA SER A 139 -3.42 -11.85 8.09
C SER A 139 -1.93 -11.54 7.99
N SER A 140 -1.49 -10.38 8.49
CA SER A 140 -0.06 -10.01 8.54
C SER A 140 0.74 -10.91 9.46
N TYR A 141 0.20 -11.20 10.65
CA TYR A 141 0.81 -12.12 11.61
C TYR A 141 1.02 -13.51 11.00
N TRP A 142 -0.02 -14.11 10.44
CA TRP A 142 0.06 -15.44 9.86
C TRP A 142 0.99 -15.53 8.64
N SER A 143 1.05 -14.50 7.83
CA SER A 143 1.99 -14.41 6.72
C SER A 143 3.44 -14.43 7.19
N ARG A 144 3.73 -13.71 8.30
CA ARG A 144 5.07 -13.65 8.89
C ARG A 144 5.42 -14.94 9.61
N ARG A 145 4.47 -15.51 10.36
CA ARG A 145 4.63 -16.79 11.05
C ARG A 145 5.01 -17.90 10.07
N ARG A 146 4.23 -18.11 9.02
CA ARG A 146 4.49 -19.13 7.97
C ARG A 146 5.84 -18.92 7.28
N ARG A 147 6.23 -17.67 7.04
CA ARG A 147 7.56 -17.38 6.49
C ARG A 147 8.68 -17.81 7.43
N LYS A 148 8.53 -17.58 8.73
CA LYS A 148 9.51 -17.98 9.75
C LYS A 148 9.57 -19.49 9.91
N GLU A 149 8.41 -20.17 9.96
CA GLU A 149 8.30 -21.62 10.05
C GLU A 149 8.96 -22.32 8.85
N ARG A 150 8.74 -21.80 7.63
CA ARG A 150 9.45 -22.32 6.42
C ARG A 150 10.98 -22.17 6.50
N LEU A 151 11.47 -21.27 7.31
CA LEU A 151 12.92 -21.08 7.56
C LEU A 151 13.40 -21.86 8.81
N GLY A 152 12.57 -22.79 9.33
CA GLY A 152 12.89 -23.56 10.54
C GLY A 152 12.93 -22.74 11.83
N LYS A 153 12.34 -21.51 11.83
CA LYS A 153 12.36 -20.60 12.98
C LYS A 153 11.04 -20.65 13.72
N ARG A 154 11.10 -20.72 15.05
CA ARG A 154 9.91 -20.53 15.89
C ARG A 154 9.38 -19.12 15.77
N PHE A 155 8.07 -18.96 15.87
CA PHE A 155 7.41 -17.67 15.92
C PHE A 155 6.55 -17.56 17.17
N VAL A 156 6.49 -16.38 17.75
CA VAL A 156 5.75 -16.11 19.00
C VAL A 156 4.25 -16.06 18.76
N SER A 157 3.43 -16.12 19.82
CA SER A 157 1.98 -15.91 19.73
C SER A 157 1.64 -14.51 19.20
N PHE A 158 0.40 -14.33 18.75
CA PHE A 158 -0.07 -13.03 18.28
C PHE A 158 0.02 -11.97 19.37
N GLU A 159 -0.44 -12.28 20.57
CA GLU A 159 -0.48 -11.39 21.72
C GLU A 159 0.93 -10.94 22.13
N LYS A 160 1.86 -11.88 22.19
CA LYS A 160 3.27 -11.55 22.49
C LYS A 160 3.85 -10.64 21.41
N MET A 161 3.66 -10.95 20.15
CA MET A 161 4.14 -10.11 19.06
C MET A 161 3.46 -8.73 19.09
N TRP A 162 2.16 -8.65 19.36
CA TRP A 162 1.39 -7.41 19.43
C TRP A 162 1.91 -6.48 20.53
N ASN A 163 2.22 -7.04 21.69
CA ASN A 163 2.68 -6.26 22.85
C ASN A 163 4.17 -5.85 22.74
N ASP A 164 5.02 -6.75 22.30
CA ASP A 164 6.48 -6.56 22.34
C ASP A 164 7.02 -5.82 21.10
N ASP A 165 6.59 -6.23 19.90
CA ASP A 165 7.14 -5.75 18.61
C ASP A 165 6.03 -5.37 17.61
N GLY A 166 4.81 -5.21 18.09
CA GLY A 166 3.62 -5.06 17.22
C GLY A 166 3.45 -3.70 16.57
N ARG A 167 4.33 -2.73 16.81
CA ARG A 167 4.18 -1.36 16.29
C ARG A 167 4.02 -1.36 14.75
N TRP A 168 4.81 -2.14 14.05
CA TRP A 168 4.73 -2.27 12.58
C TRP A 168 3.39 -2.85 12.07
N ILE A 169 2.68 -3.68 12.85
CA ILE A 169 1.32 -4.16 12.53
C ILE A 169 0.30 -3.09 12.89
N ARG A 170 0.44 -2.48 14.07
CA ARG A 170 -0.51 -1.49 14.60
C ARG A 170 -0.61 -0.26 13.70
N THR A 171 0.51 0.34 13.37
CA THR A 171 0.55 1.57 12.55
C THR A 171 -0.06 1.41 11.17
N ARG A 172 0.02 0.20 10.59
CA ARG A 172 -0.57 -0.07 9.27
C ARG A 172 -2.10 -0.10 9.24
N GLY A 173 -2.75 -0.15 10.38
CA GLY A 173 -4.21 -0.09 10.51
C GLY A 173 -4.75 1.28 10.95
N LEU A 174 -3.90 2.30 11.10
CA LEU A 174 -4.31 3.65 11.48
C LEU A 174 -4.79 4.44 10.24
N TYR A 175 -5.88 4.00 9.67
CA TYR A 175 -6.33 4.45 8.34
C TYR A 175 -6.79 5.89 8.29
N ALA A 176 -7.49 6.38 9.31
CA ALA A 176 -7.90 7.78 9.37
C ALA A 176 -6.69 8.72 9.39
N ASP A 177 -5.68 8.41 10.20
CA ASP A 177 -4.45 9.20 10.26
C ASP A 177 -3.67 9.13 8.96
N GLN A 178 -3.59 7.95 8.32
CA GLN A 178 -2.93 7.79 7.02
C GLN A 178 -3.66 8.56 5.94
N LEU A 179 -4.98 8.45 5.86
CA LEU A 179 -5.78 9.15 4.85
C LEU A 179 -5.69 10.67 5.03
N THR A 180 -5.75 11.17 6.27
CA THR A 180 -5.53 12.59 6.56
C THR A 180 -4.16 13.04 6.05
N TYR A 181 -3.11 12.28 6.37
CA TYR A 181 -1.75 12.61 5.95
C TYR A 181 -1.59 12.64 4.42
N TRP A 182 -2.18 11.67 3.71
CA TRP A 182 -2.07 11.61 2.26
C TRP A 182 -2.95 12.64 1.55
N ARG A 183 -4.17 12.91 2.04
CA ARG A 183 -5.10 13.89 1.45
C ARG A 183 -4.59 15.33 1.58
N ASP A 184 -3.77 15.62 2.57
CA ASP A 184 -3.10 16.92 2.70
C ASP A 184 -2.24 17.25 1.45
N ALA A 185 -1.58 16.27 0.87
CA ALA A 185 -0.80 16.43 -0.36
C ALA A 185 -1.60 16.11 -1.65
N PHE A 186 -2.50 15.13 -1.57
CA PHE A 186 -3.30 14.62 -2.69
C PHE A 186 -4.79 14.61 -2.30
N PRO A 187 -5.51 15.77 -2.44
CA PRO A 187 -6.92 15.86 -2.04
C PRO A 187 -7.81 14.80 -2.67
N ASP A 188 -7.53 14.43 -3.94
CA ASP A 188 -8.25 13.41 -4.72
C ASP A 188 -7.73 12.00 -4.48
N PHE A 189 -7.17 11.69 -3.31
CA PHE A 189 -6.66 10.36 -2.97
C PHE A 189 -7.75 9.30 -3.12
N GLY A 190 -7.47 8.29 -3.98
CA GLY A 190 -8.40 7.19 -4.27
C GLY A 190 -8.50 6.20 -3.11
N VAL A 191 -9.72 5.92 -2.68
CA VAL A 191 -10.02 4.96 -1.61
C VAL A 191 -10.85 3.83 -2.17
N PHE A 192 -10.33 2.60 -2.06
CA PHE A 192 -11.02 1.37 -2.47
C PHE A 192 -11.07 0.39 -1.31
N PHE A 193 -11.99 -0.59 -1.36
CA PHE A 193 -12.24 -1.52 -0.27
C PHE A 193 -12.05 -2.96 -0.71
N TYR A 194 -11.40 -3.73 0.14
CA TYR A 194 -11.10 -5.16 -0.09
C TYR A 194 -12.38 -6.00 -0.23
N GLU A 195 -13.41 -5.64 0.52
CA GLU A 195 -14.69 -6.33 0.54
C GLU A 195 -15.36 -6.29 -0.85
N ASP A 196 -15.10 -5.25 -1.64
CA ASP A 196 -15.64 -5.12 -2.99
C ASP A 196 -15.01 -6.12 -3.98
N ILE A 197 -13.87 -6.74 -3.65
CA ILE A 197 -13.30 -7.84 -4.44
C ILE A 197 -14.25 -9.04 -4.47
N ASP A 198 -14.95 -9.30 -3.37
CA ASP A 198 -15.89 -10.42 -3.27
C ASP A 198 -17.33 -10.01 -3.63
N SER A 199 -17.75 -8.79 -3.30
CA SER A 199 -19.15 -8.33 -3.44
C SER A 199 -19.47 -7.74 -4.81
N ASP A 200 -18.54 -6.97 -5.39
CA ASP A 200 -18.70 -6.32 -6.71
C ASP A 200 -17.33 -6.10 -7.39
N PRO A 201 -16.66 -7.17 -7.82
CA PRO A 201 -15.33 -7.05 -8.43
C PRO A 201 -15.34 -6.25 -9.74
N VAL A 202 -16.43 -6.30 -10.49
CA VAL A 202 -16.59 -5.52 -11.75
C VAL A 202 -16.66 -4.03 -11.44
N GLY A 203 -17.57 -3.63 -10.56
CA GLY A 203 -17.72 -2.23 -10.14
C GLY A 203 -16.46 -1.67 -9.48
N LEU A 204 -15.74 -2.49 -8.69
CA LEU A 204 -14.45 -2.12 -8.14
C LEU A 204 -13.45 -1.79 -9.27
N MET A 205 -13.30 -2.67 -10.25
CA MET A 205 -12.34 -2.45 -11.34
C MET A 205 -12.72 -1.25 -12.22
N GLN A 206 -14.00 -1.07 -12.53
CA GLN A 206 -14.49 0.11 -13.25
C GLN A 206 -14.12 1.40 -12.50
N SER A 207 -14.31 1.42 -11.20
CA SER A 207 -13.98 2.57 -10.36
C SER A 207 -12.48 2.85 -10.32
N VAL A 208 -11.65 1.80 -10.24
CA VAL A 208 -10.19 1.91 -10.29
C VAL A 208 -9.72 2.41 -11.67
N PHE A 209 -10.22 1.86 -12.76
CA PHE A 209 -9.86 2.27 -14.12
C PHE A 209 -10.25 3.72 -14.40
N ARG A 210 -11.44 4.14 -14.00
CA ARG A 210 -11.87 5.55 -14.08
C ARG A 210 -10.95 6.45 -13.27
N PHE A 211 -10.57 6.02 -12.08
CA PHE A 211 -9.67 6.79 -11.22
C PHE A 211 -8.28 6.95 -11.85
N ILE A 212 -7.69 5.89 -12.40
CA ILE A 212 -6.37 5.97 -13.04
C ILE A 212 -6.41 6.56 -14.47
N GLY A 213 -7.60 6.82 -15.01
CA GLY A 213 -7.81 7.52 -16.26
C GLY A 213 -7.64 6.65 -17.52
N VAL A 214 -8.09 5.41 -17.45
CA VAL A 214 -8.18 4.48 -18.58
C VAL A 214 -9.63 4.06 -18.83
N ASP A 215 -9.88 3.32 -19.90
CA ASP A 215 -11.21 2.83 -20.27
C ASP A 215 -11.81 1.95 -19.16
N ASP A 216 -12.88 2.43 -18.52
CA ASP A 216 -13.54 1.74 -17.42
C ASP A 216 -14.52 0.66 -17.87
N THR A 217 -14.71 0.47 -19.18
CA THR A 217 -15.52 -0.63 -19.73
C THR A 217 -14.74 -1.95 -19.87
N PHE A 218 -13.41 -1.90 -19.78
CA PHE A 218 -12.57 -3.09 -19.83
C PHE A 218 -12.82 -4.00 -18.62
N ILE A 219 -13.02 -5.28 -18.88
CA ILE A 219 -13.22 -6.31 -17.84
C ILE A 219 -12.02 -7.24 -17.82
N PRO A 220 -11.22 -7.24 -16.73
CA PRO A 220 -10.11 -8.18 -16.58
C PRO A 220 -10.58 -9.63 -16.49
N ASP A 221 -9.76 -10.56 -16.95
CA ASP A 221 -10.00 -11.99 -16.77
C ASP A 221 -9.73 -12.43 -15.33
N GLY A 222 -10.52 -13.40 -14.84
CA GLY A 222 -10.30 -14.04 -13.54
C GLY A 222 -10.67 -13.16 -12.36
N LEU A 223 -11.66 -12.28 -12.48
CA LEU A 223 -12.20 -11.49 -11.38
C LEU A 223 -12.74 -12.35 -10.23
N ASP A 224 -13.24 -13.55 -10.54
CA ASP A 224 -13.72 -14.54 -9.58
C ASP A 224 -12.59 -15.32 -8.90
N ARG A 225 -11.36 -15.21 -9.41
CA ARG A 225 -10.21 -15.94 -8.90
C ARG A 225 -9.73 -15.36 -7.57
N LYS A 226 -9.96 -16.10 -6.50
CA LYS A 226 -9.49 -15.74 -5.16
C LYS A 226 -7.98 -15.93 -5.03
N VAL A 227 -7.23 -14.84 -5.24
CA VAL A 227 -5.78 -14.82 -5.05
C VAL A 227 -5.47 -14.87 -3.55
N ASN A 228 -4.66 -15.85 -3.15
CA ASN A 228 -4.19 -16.02 -1.77
C ASN A 228 -5.28 -16.32 -0.72
N LYS A 229 -6.30 -17.16 -1.05
CA LYS A 229 -7.07 -17.78 0.02
C LYS A 229 -6.12 -18.55 0.95
N THR A 230 -5.76 -17.91 2.02
CA THR A 230 -5.24 -18.64 3.17
C THR A 230 -6.33 -19.59 3.61
N ASN A 231 -6.06 -20.88 3.59
CA ASN A 231 -6.97 -21.89 4.09
C ASN A 231 -7.08 -21.67 5.61
N TYR A 232 -8.08 -20.87 6.03
CA TYR A 232 -8.25 -20.42 7.42
C TYR A 232 -8.84 -21.47 8.36
N LYS A 233 -9.03 -22.74 7.91
CA LYS A 233 -9.62 -23.77 8.78
C LYS A 233 -8.88 -23.93 10.11
N ASP A 234 -7.53 -23.74 10.10
CA ASP A 234 -6.70 -23.83 11.31
C ASP A 234 -6.27 -22.47 11.89
N ASN A 235 -6.74 -21.37 11.32
CA ASN A 235 -6.22 -20.03 11.59
C ASN A 235 -7.33 -18.98 11.81
N GLN A 236 -8.46 -19.40 12.35
CA GLN A 236 -9.51 -18.46 12.74
C GLN A 236 -8.98 -17.53 13.83
N MET A 237 -9.35 -16.26 13.72
CA MET A 237 -9.03 -15.28 14.77
C MET A 237 -9.85 -15.60 16.01
N PRO A 238 -9.22 -15.78 17.19
CA PRO A 238 -9.97 -15.97 18.43
C PRO A 238 -10.86 -14.74 18.72
N PRO A 239 -12.07 -14.94 19.26
CA PRO A 239 -13.00 -13.83 19.58
C PRO A 239 -12.38 -12.77 20.49
N GLU A 240 -11.59 -13.17 21.47
CA GLU A 240 -10.86 -12.27 22.38
C GLU A 240 -9.81 -11.41 21.62
N THR A 241 -9.08 -12.02 20.67
CA THR A 241 -8.15 -11.30 19.80
C THR A 241 -8.90 -10.32 18.90
N ARG A 242 -10.04 -10.73 18.33
CA ARG A 242 -10.90 -9.86 17.53
C ARG A 242 -11.37 -8.66 18.33
N ARG A 243 -11.86 -8.87 19.55
CA ARG A 243 -12.30 -7.81 20.46
C ARG A 243 -11.20 -6.81 20.75
N MET A 244 -10.03 -7.30 21.14
CA MET A 244 -8.85 -6.46 21.41
C MET A 244 -8.49 -5.58 20.21
N LEU A 245 -8.49 -6.15 19.00
CA LEU A 245 -8.14 -5.42 17.79
C LEU A 245 -9.21 -4.40 17.38
N VAL A 246 -10.48 -4.75 17.49
CA VAL A 246 -11.60 -3.83 17.22
C VAL A 246 -11.54 -2.67 18.20
N ASP A 247 -11.34 -2.92 19.50
CA ASP A 247 -11.25 -1.87 20.50
C ASP A 247 -10.04 -0.95 20.24
N TYR A 248 -8.92 -1.50 19.83
CA TYR A 248 -7.73 -0.73 19.48
C TYR A 248 -7.93 0.17 18.26
N TYR A 249 -8.64 -0.31 17.22
CA TYR A 249 -8.83 0.42 15.97
C TYR A 249 -10.14 1.21 15.92
N ARG A 250 -11.00 1.16 16.91
CA ARG A 250 -12.36 1.74 16.92
C ARG A 250 -12.37 3.20 16.46
N ASP A 251 -11.61 4.07 17.11
CA ASP A 251 -11.51 5.49 16.74
C ASP A 251 -11.06 5.67 15.27
N GLN A 252 -10.09 4.88 14.83
CA GLN A 252 -9.61 4.93 13.47
C GLN A 252 -10.66 4.47 12.45
N ILE A 253 -11.45 3.45 12.78
CA ILE A 253 -12.53 2.94 11.92
C ILE A 253 -13.66 3.97 11.82
N GLU A 254 -14.12 4.51 12.95
CA GLU A 254 -15.20 5.49 13.02
C GLU A 254 -14.84 6.76 12.24
N ARG A 255 -13.67 7.33 12.48
CA ARG A 255 -13.17 8.50 11.73
C ARG A 255 -12.97 8.20 10.23
N PHE A 256 -12.46 7.01 9.90
CA PHE A 256 -12.26 6.60 8.51
C PHE A 256 -13.60 6.42 7.78
N GLN A 257 -14.63 5.90 8.46
CA GLN A 257 -16.00 5.84 7.97
C GLN A 257 -16.56 7.23 7.65
N GLU A 258 -16.40 8.19 8.55
CA GLU A 258 -16.80 9.58 8.34
C GLU A 258 -16.07 10.21 7.13
N MET A 259 -14.76 10.00 7.04
CA MET A 259 -13.93 10.57 5.97
C MET A 259 -14.25 10.01 4.59
N THR A 260 -14.73 8.78 4.50
CA THR A 260 -15.00 8.07 3.24
C THR A 260 -16.46 8.01 2.86
N GLY A 261 -17.38 8.21 3.82
CA GLY A 261 -18.81 8.01 3.65
C GLY A 261 -19.23 6.53 3.46
N ARG A 262 -18.29 5.59 3.62
CA ARG A 262 -18.55 4.14 3.50
C ARG A 262 -19.05 3.59 4.84
N ASP A 263 -20.12 2.80 4.83
CA ASP A 263 -20.53 2.04 6.01
C ASP A 263 -19.48 0.95 6.33
N LEU A 264 -18.80 1.11 7.45
CA LEU A 264 -17.78 0.22 7.98
C LEU A 264 -18.20 -0.44 9.29
N SER A 265 -19.50 -0.43 9.61
CA SER A 265 -20.06 -1.04 10.83
C SER A 265 -19.67 -2.52 10.98
N THR A 266 -19.52 -3.24 9.86
CA THR A 266 -19.03 -4.64 9.86
C THR A 266 -17.61 -4.79 10.41
N TRP A 267 -16.77 -3.77 10.30
CA TRP A 267 -15.42 -3.78 10.86
C TRP A 267 -15.40 -3.68 12.38
N LEU A 268 -16.49 -3.17 12.97
CA LEU A 268 -16.66 -3.02 14.42
C LEU A 268 -17.30 -4.26 15.08
N ARG A 269 -17.75 -5.25 14.30
CA ARG A 269 -18.33 -6.48 14.85
C ARG A 269 -17.26 -7.34 15.53
N ILE A 270 -17.66 -7.95 16.63
CA ILE A 270 -16.79 -8.79 17.49
C ILE A 270 -17.12 -10.28 17.32
N ASP A 271 -18.31 -10.57 16.84
CA ASP A 271 -18.88 -11.90 16.53
C ASP A 271 -18.40 -12.46 15.19
#